data_304195663e13f8d0c046a9f4b2beacfa
#
_entry.id   304195663e13f8d0c046a9f4b2beacfa
#
_cell.length_a   1.000
_cell.length_b   1.000
_cell.length_c   1.000
_cell.angle_alpha   90.00
_cell.angle_beta   90.00
_cell.angle_gamma   90.00
#
_symmetry.space_group_name_H-M   'P 1'
#
loop_
_entity.id
_entity.type
_entity.pdbx_description
1 polymer ?
#
loop_
_entity_poly.entity_id
_entity_poly.type
_entity_poly.pdbx_seq_one_letter_code
_entity_poly.pdbx_strand_id
1 'polypeptide(L)'
;MTLVRATVEPMPKWDKNDFLVLQKIICLMKRHRDVMFGDDEGKPISMIITVLAAKAYANAAPGDLFATMLAVANGMVSQMDVKNGNRVVLNPVNPEEDFTDRWRKSDAGNREKKFYQWVDKLKKDLVVLQTYNKVQIGLALKEMFGEAAGADAVEELGRKFMEDNRSKKMTSTGVFSSVAGTIAAKPNTFYGKITK
;
A
#
# COMPACT_ATOMS: atom_id res chain seq x y z
N MET A 1 -42.56 -4.85 -29.13
CA MET A 1 -41.48 -4.21 -28.34
C MET A 1 -40.72 -5.31 -27.60
N THR A 2 -39.59 -5.76 -28.10
CA THR A 2 -38.84 -6.88 -27.56
C THR A 2 -37.94 -6.37 -26.45
N LEU A 3 -38.21 -6.76 -25.19
CA LEU A 3 -37.36 -6.44 -24.04
C LEU A 3 -36.04 -7.18 -24.22
N VAL A 4 -34.97 -6.46 -24.51
CA VAL A 4 -33.61 -6.97 -24.46
C VAL A 4 -33.27 -7.18 -22.96
N ARG A 5 -33.25 -8.46 -22.52
CA ARG A 5 -32.74 -8.81 -21.22
C ARG A 5 -31.23 -8.54 -21.25
N ALA A 6 -30.81 -7.55 -20.48
CA ALA A 6 -29.39 -7.37 -20.19
C ALA A 6 -28.86 -8.62 -19.47
N THR A 7 -27.99 -9.38 -20.13
CA THR A 7 -27.24 -10.46 -19.48
C THR A 7 -26.21 -9.82 -18.56
N VAL A 8 -26.49 -9.84 -17.27
CA VAL A 8 -25.50 -9.46 -16.25
C VAL A 8 -24.47 -10.58 -16.21
N GLU A 9 -23.25 -10.32 -16.62
CA GLU A 9 -22.16 -11.26 -16.45
C GLU A 9 -21.95 -11.55 -14.95
N PRO A 10 -21.80 -12.83 -14.55
CA PRO A 10 -21.53 -13.15 -13.15
C PRO A 10 -20.22 -12.52 -12.73
N MET A 11 -20.19 -11.93 -11.51
CA MET A 11 -18.98 -11.37 -10.94
C MET A 11 -17.85 -12.42 -10.95
N PRO A 12 -16.63 -12.07 -11.40
CA PRO A 12 -15.49 -12.98 -11.39
C PRO A 12 -15.26 -13.52 -9.98
N LYS A 13 -14.91 -14.80 -9.87
CA LYS A 13 -14.52 -15.38 -8.58
C LYS A 13 -13.29 -14.64 -8.05
N TRP A 14 -13.40 -14.20 -6.81
CA TRP A 14 -12.37 -13.41 -6.17
C TRP A 14 -11.19 -14.29 -5.74
N ASP A 15 -9.98 -14.08 -6.30
CA ASP A 15 -8.74 -14.67 -5.82
C ASP A 15 -7.80 -13.56 -5.30
N LYS A 16 -7.28 -13.75 -4.09
CA LYS A 16 -6.32 -12.82 -3.48
C LYS A 16 -5.05 -12.64 -4.32
N ASN A 17 -4.69 -13.63 -5.13
CA ASN A 17 -3.49 -13.62 -5.95
C ASN A 17 -3.66 -12.83 -7.24
N ASP A 18 -4.89 -12.59 -7.70
CA ASP A 18 -5.20 -11.87 -8.93
C ASP A 18 -5.23 -10.35 -8.79
N PHE A 19 -4.94 -9.84 -7.60
CA PHE A 19 -4.89 -8.40 -7.38
C PHE A 19 -3.76 -7.75 -8.19
N LEU A 20 -4.15 -6.89 -9.11
CA LEU A 20 -3.22 -6.00 -9.81
C LEU A 20 -2.52 -5.05 -8.81
N VAL A 21 -1.31 -4.63 -9.15
CA VAL A 21 -0.51 -3.74 -8.28
C VAL A 21 -1.29 -2.49 -7.86
N LEU A 22 -2.00 -1.86 -8.80
CA LEU A 22 -2.85 -0.70 -8.51
C LEU A 22 -3.95 -1.01 -7.48
N GLN A 23 -4.60 -2.16 -7.59
CA GLN A 23 -5.64 -2.57 -6.62
C GLN A 23 -5.07 -2.73 -5.22
N LYS A 24 -3.88 -3.36 -5.10
CA LYS A 24 -3.16 -3.50 -3.83
C LYS A 24 -2.82 -2.13 -3.23
N ILE A 25 -2.30 -1.21 -4.04
CA ILE A 25 -1.98 0.15 -3.63
C ILE A 25 -3.22 0.88 -3.11
N ILE A 26 -4.34 0.83 -3.85
CA ILE A 26 -5.59 1.49 -3.45
C ILE A 26 -6.12 0.89 -2.13
N CYS A 27 -6.08 -0.43 -1.96
CA CYS A 27 -6.49 -1.09 -0.72
C CYS A 27 -5.62 -0.64 0.47
N LEU A 28 -4.30 -0.62 0.31
CA LEU A 28 -3.37 -0.15 1.34
C LEU A 28 -3.58 1.33 1.68
N MET A 29 -3.75 2.19 0.69
CA MET A 29 -4.02 3.61 0.91
C MET A 29 -5.32 3.83 1.71
N LYS A 30 -6.39 3.11 1.35
CA LYS A 30 -7.66 3.16 2.11
C LYS A 30 -7.47 2.67 3.54
N ARG A 31 -6.72 1.57 3.72
CA ARG A 31 -6.45 1.04 5.05
C ARG A 31 -5.63 2.00 5.90
N HIS A 32 -4.58 2.62 5.33
CA HIS A 32 -3.80 3.66 6.00
C HIS A 32 -4.68 4.83 6.46
N ARG A 33 -5.61 5.30 5.59
CA ARG A 33 -6.59 6.31 5.97
C ARG A 33 -7.45 5.87 7.15
N ASP A 34 -7.96 4.63 7.09
CA ASP A 34 -8.85 4.12 8.14
C ASP A 34 -8.14 3.95 9.48
N VAL A 35 -6.86 3.58 9.47
CA VAL A 35 -6.02 3.55 10.68
C VAL A 35 -5.78 4.96 11.21
N MET A 36 -5.50 5.94 10.34
CA MET A 36 -5.22 7.31 10.75
C MET A 36 -6.43 8.02 11.36
N PHE A 37 -7.62 7.78 10.82
CA PHE A 37 -8.83 8.54 11.20
C PHE A 37 -9.86 7.74 12.00
N GLY A 38 -9.76 6.42 12.05
CA GLY A 38 -10.76 5.59 12.70
C GLY A 38 -12.19 5.88 12.20
N ASP A 39 -13.08 6.22 13.12
CA ASP A 39 -14.50 6.49 12.85
C ASP A 39 -14.80 7.96 12.51
N ASP A 40 -13.76 8.77 12.27
CA ASP A 40 -13.95 10.19 11.90
C ASP A 40 -14.68 10.30 10.56
N GLU A 41 -15.91 10.83 10.58
CA GLU A 41 -16.74 11.03 9.39
C GLU A 41 -16.17 12.07 8.40
N GLY A 42 -15.24 12.90 8.85
CA GLY A 42 -14.54 13.88 8.01
C GLY A 42 -13.36 13.30 7.23
N LYS A 43 -13.05 12.00 7.38
CA LYS A 43 -11.94 11.36 6.66
C LYS A 43 -12.13 11.40 5.15
N PRO A 44 -11.04 11.36 4.37
CA PRO A 44 -11.11 11.32 2.91
C PRO A 44 -11.96 10.15 2.42
N ILE A 45 -12.90 10.39 1.52
CA ILE A 45 -13.77 9.34 0.98
C ILE A 45 -13.00 8.43 0.02
N SER A 46 -13.41 7.18 -0.04
CA SER A 46 -12.75 6.14 -0.85
C SER A 46 -12.68 6.46 -2.34
N MET A 47 -13.68 7.18 -2.87
CA MET A 47 -13.71 7.55 -4.29
C MET A 47 -12.60 8.52 -4.66
N ILE A 48 -12.33 9.54 -3.84
CA ILE A 48 -11.23 10.49 -4.03
C ILE A 48 -9.89 9.73 -4.10
N ILE A 49 -9.65 8.83 -3.13
CA ILE A 49 -8.43 8.02 -3.09
C ILE A 49 -8.30 7.16 -4.35
N THR A 50 -9.37 6.48 -4.74
CA THR A 50 -9.37 5.58 -5.90
C THR A 50 -9.07 6.33 -7.20
N VAL A 51 -9.77 7.44 -7.45
CA VAL A 51 -9.62 8.21 -8.69
C VAL A 51 -8.23 8.83 -8.79
N LEU A 52 -7.77 9.49 -7.73
CA LEU A 52 -6.46 10.14 -7.74
C LEU A 52 -5.31 9.14 -7.80
N ALA A 53 -5.42 8.02 -7.09
CA ALA A 53 -4.42 6.96 -7.18
C ALA A 53 -4.36 6.33 -8.58
N ALA A 54 -5.50 6.08 -9.23
CA ALA A 54 -5.53 5.55 -10.58
C ALA A 54 -4.92 6.52 -11.61
N LYS A 55 -5.28 7.82 -11.54
CA LYS A 55 -4.69 8.86 -12.39
C LYS A 55 -3.17 8.99 -12.17
N ALA A 56 -2.72 8.97 -10.91
CA ALA A 56 -1.30 9.08 -10.58
C ALA A 56 -0.50 7.84 -10.97
N TYR A 57 -1.09 6.64 -10.83
CA TYR A 57 -0.46 5.38 -11.20
C TYR A 57 -0.11 5.28 -12.68
N ALA A 58 -0.94 5.85 -13.55
CA ALA A 58 -0.68 5.88 -15.01
C ALA A 58 0.65 6.57 -15.36
N ASN A 59 1.14 7.47 -14.49
CA ASN A 59 2.38 8.23 -14.66
C ASN A 59 3.49 7.77 -13.70
N ALA A 60 3.25 6.75 -12.88
CA ALA A 60 4.23 6.26 -11.91
C ALA A 60 5.29 5.38 -12.58
N ALA A 61 6.54 5.56 -12.19
CA ALA A 61 7.61 4.65 -12.63
C ALA A 61 7.39 3.25 -12.04
N PRO A 62 7.66 2.17 -12.79
CA PRO A 62 7.59 0.81 -12.28
C PRO A 62 8.60 0.61 -11.14
N GLY A 63 8.20 -0.11 -10.10
CA GLY A 63 9.03 -0.41 -8.94
C GLY A 63 8.41 -1.52 -8.09
N ASP A 64 8.99 -1.76 -6.91
CA ASP A 64 8.32 -2.58 -5.92
C ASP A 64 7.02 -1.91 -5.42
N LEU A 65 6.22 -2.65 -4.66
CA LEU A 65 4.90 -2.19 -4.22
C LEU A 65 4.95 -0.86 -3.45
N PHE A 66 5.91 -0.71 -2.54
CA PHE A 66 6.00 0.49 -1.69
C PHE A 66 6.63 1.68 -2.43
N ALA A 67 7.63 1.45 -3.29
CA ALA A 67 8.18 2.48 -4.14
C ALA A 67 7.13 3.01 -5.13
N THR A 68 6.35 2.12 -5.74
CA THR A 68 5.24 2.51 -6.63
C THR A 68 4.15 3.25 -5.85
N MET A 69 3.79 2.79 -4.64
CA MET A 69 2.81 3.47 -3.78
C MET A 69 3.28 4.88 -3.39
N LEU A 70 4.57 5.08 -3.10
CA LEU A 70 5.14 6.40 -2.83
C LEU A 70 5.09 7.30 -4.06
N ALA A 71 5.43 6.78 -5.24
CA ALA A 71 5.33 7.53 -6.50
C ALA A 71 3.88 7.96 -6.77
N VAL A 72 2.91 7.07 -6.57
CA VAL A 72 1.47 7.37 -6.66
C VAL A 72 1.07 8.45 -5.65
N ALA A 73 1.45 8.32 -4.37
CA ALA A 73 1.14 9.30 -3.33
C ALA A 73 1.69 10.69 -3.64
N ASN A 74 2.90 10.75 -4.21
CA ASN A 74 3.52 12.00 -4.64
C ASN A 74 2.76 12.65 -5.81
N GLY A 75 2.21 11.86 -6.71
CA GLY A 75 1.46 12.32 -7.88
C GLY A 75 0.02 12.73 -7.60
N MET A 76 -0.63 12.23 -6.53
CA MET A 76 -2.10 12.36 -6.33
C MET A 76 -2.59 13.80 -6.38
N VAL A 77 -1.95 14.71 -5.68
CA VAL A 77 -2.40 16.11 -5.58
C VAL A 77 -2.35 16.83 -6.93
N SER A 78 -1.36 16.51 -7.78
CA SER A 78 -1.23 17.09 -9.12
C SER A 78 -2.28 16.57 -10.11
N GLN A 79 -2.94 15.44 -9.79
CA GLN A 79 -4.00 14.85 -10.62
C GLN A 79 -5.39 15.41 -10.32
N MET A 80 -5.51 16.35 -9.38
CA MET A 80 -6.79 17.02 -9.12
C MET A 80 -7.13 17.97 -10.27
N ASP A 81 -8.40 17.96 -10.65
CA ASP A 81 -8.94 18.91 -11.63
C ASP A 81 -9.12 20.30 -10.99
N VAL A 82 -9.31 21.34 -11.80
CA VAL A 82 -9.64 22.70 -11.34
C VAL A 82 -10.97 23.13 -11.92
N LYS A 83 -11.94 23.45 -11.05
CA LYS A 83 -13.27 23.96 -11.43
C LYS A 83 -13.57 25.22 -10.62
N ASN A 84 -13.83 26.34 -11.29
CA ASN A 84 -14.10 27.64 -10.66
C ASN A 84 -13.01 28.10 -9.65
N GLY A 85 -11.74 27.87 -9.97
CA GLY A 85 -10.61 28.22 -9.13
C GLY A 85 -10.35 27.28 -7.94
N ASN A 86 -11.18 26.26 -7.74
CA ASN A 86 -11.02 25.26 -6.68
C ASN A 86 -10.45 23.96 -7.21
N ARG A 87 -9.63 23.29 -6.42
CA ARG A 87 -9.21 21.92 -6.70
C ARG A 87 -10.37 20.97 -6.42
N VAL A 88 -10.66 20.10 -7.40
CA VAL A 88 -11.76 19.16 -7.36
C VAL A 88 -11.34 17.77 -7.83
N VAL A 89 -12.12 16.76 -7.51
CA VAL A 89 -11.95 15.40 -8.02
C VAL A 89 -13.26 14.98 -8.67
N LEU A 90 -13.28 15.02 -10.00
CA LEU A 90 -14.45 14.66 -10.79
C LEU A 90 -14.54 13.16 -11.01
N ASN A 91 -15.78 12.65 -11.12
CA ASN A 91 -16.01 11.28 -11.53
C ASN A 91 -15.55 11.10 -13.00
N PRO A 92 -14.63 10.17 -13.30
CA PRO A 92 -14.14 9.97 -14.66
C PRO A 92 -15.21 9.56 -15.68
N VAL A 93 -16.30 8.95 -15.20
CA VAL A 93 -17.40 8.48 -16.05
C VAL A 93 -18.50 9.54 -16.18
N ASN A 94 -18.67 10.38 -15.14
CA ASN A 94 -19.66 11.46 -15.13
C ASN A 94 -19.01 12.75 -14.59
N PRO A 95 -18.41 13.60 -15.43
CA PRO A 95 -17.71 14.83 -15.01
C PRO A 95 -18.57 15.88 -14.28
N GLU A 96 -19.90 15.75 -14.31
CA GLU A 96 -20.78 16.60 -13.52
C GLU A 96 -20.77 16.25 -12.02
N GLU A 97 -20.37 15.03 -11.67
CA GLU A 97 -20.26 14.56 -10.30
C GLU A 97 -18.89 14.91 -9.72
N ASP A 98 -18.91 15.76 -8.68
CA ASP A 98 -17.72 16.20 -7.95
C ASP A 98 -17.64 15.49 -6.60
N PHE A 99 -16.68 14.57 -6.44
CA PHE A 99 -16.46 13.84 -5.17
C PHE A 99 -15.98 14.75 -4.03
N THR A 100 -15.57 15.98 -4.33
CA THR A 100 -15.13 16.98 -3.36
C THR A 100 -16.20 18.04 -3.06
N ASP A 101 -17.43 17.84 -3.50
CA ASP A 101 -18.55 18.80 -3.32
C ASP A 101 -18.76 19.19 -1.85
N ARG A 102 -18.58 18.21 -0.93
CA ARG A 102 -18.71 18.41 0.52
C ARG A 102 -17.57 19.20 1.16
N TRP A 103 -16.43 19.40 0.47
CA TRP A 103 -15.32 20.18 1.01
C TRP A 103 -15.65 21.67 1.21
N ARG A 104 -16.62 22.18 0.44
CA ARG A 104 -17.02 23.56 0.40
C ARG A 104 -18.33 23.86 1.15
N LYS A 105 -18.92 22.86 1.79
CA LYS A 105 -20.14 23.02 2.60
C LYS A 105 -19.80 23.53 3.98
N SER A 106 -20.75 24.22 4.63
CA SER A 106 -20.59 24.78 5.98
C SER A 106 -20.30 23.73 7.05
N ASP A 107 -20.74 22.49 6.82
CA ASP A 107 -20.50 21.30 7.67
C ASP A 107 -19.31 20.45 7.20
N ALA A 108 -18.41 21.03 6.43
CA ALA A 108 -17.33 20.30 5.76
C ALA A 108 -16.36 19.56 6.71
N GLY A 109 -16.36 19.88 8.01
CA GLY A 109 -15.54 19.17 9.03
C GLY A 109 -14.06 19.16 8.69
N ASN A 110 -13.55 20.19 8.00
CA ASN A 110 -12.17 20.28 7.52
C ASN A 110 -11.76 19.13 6.56
N ARG A 111 -12.68 18.57 5.79
CA ARG A 111 -12.46 17.39 4.91
C ARG A 111 -11.31 17.60 3.93
N GLU A 112 -11.24 18.77 3.30
CA GLU A 112 -10.13 19.13 2.41
C GLU A 112 -8.79 19.12 3.16
N LYS A 113 -8.70 19.79 4.31
CA LYS A 113 -7.50 19.80 5.14
C LYS A 113 -7.09 18.40 5.57
N LYS A 114 -8.05 17.57 5.98
CA LYS A 114 -7.80 16.16 6.36
C LYS A 114 -7.26 15.33 5.19
N PHE A 115 -7.73 15.58 3.96
CA PHE A 115 -7.19 14.93 2.77
C PHE A 115 -5.70 15.26 2.58
N TYR A 116 -5.31 16.53 2.63
CA TYR A 116 -3.90 16.90 2.51
C TYR A 116 -3.05 16.38 3.66
N GLN A 117 -3.54 16.45 4.89
CA GLN A 117 -2.87 15.88 6.07
C GLN A 117 -2.63 14.37 5.91
N TRP A 118 -3.62 13.66 5.39
CA TRP A 118 -3.48 12.22 5.13
C TRP A 118 -2.45 11.92 4.04
N VAL A 119 -2.48 12.65 2.92
CA VAL A 119 -1.48 12.47 1.84
C VAL A 119 -0.08 12.73 2.36
N ASP A 120 0.13 13.79 3.15
CA ASP A 120 1.43 14.13 3.72
C ASP A 120 1.91 13.09 4.74
N LYS A 121 1.01 12.58 5.59
CA LYS A 121 1.32 11.49 6.53
C LYS A 121 1.72 10.22 5.77
N LEU A 122 0.93 9.81 4.78
CA LEU A 122 1.22 8.64 3.95
C LEU A 122 2.59 8.72 3.29
N LYS A 123 2.95 9.87 2.69
CA LYS A 123 4.27 10.09 2.09
C LYS A 123 5.40 9.93 3.11
N LYS A 124 5.27 10.55 4.27
CA LYS A 124 6.26 10.48 5.35
C LYS A 124 6.46 9.04 5.80
N ASP A 125 5.38 8.30 6.04
CA ASP A 125 5.43 6.92 6.48
C ASP A 125 6.10 6.01 5.44
N LEU A 126 5.78 6.18 4.16
CA LEU A 126 6.39 5.41 3.08
C LEU A 126 7.89 5.71 2.89
N VAL A 127 8.31 6.97 3.07
CA VAL A 127 9.74 7.35 3.02
C VAL A 127 10.50 6.70 4.17
N VAL A 128 9.93 6.71 5.37
CA VAL A 128 10.55 6.13 6.56
C VAL A 128 10.72 4.62 6.42
N LEU A 129 9.75 3.91 5.80
CA LEU A 129 9.87 2.48 5.51
C LEU A 129 11.13 2.11 4.72
N GLN A 130 11.60 2.99 3.83
CA GLN A 130 12.80 2.73 3.02
C GLN A 130 14.10 2.76 3.85
N THR A 131 14.06 3.37 5.02
CA THR A 131 15.23 3.50 5.91
C THR A 131 15.29 2.41 6.99
N TYR A 132 14.22 1.65 7.15
CA TYR A 132 14.05 0.70 8.24
C TYR A 132 14.68 -0.68 7.94
N ASN A 133 15.21 -1.32 8.99
CA ASN A 133 15.55 -2.74 8.91
C ASN A 133 14.30 -3.63 8.95
N LYS A 134 14.44 -4.93 8.70
CA LYS A 134 13.32 -5.88 8.59
C LYS A 134 12.38 -5.89 9.83
N VAL A 135 12.93 -5.76 11.03
CA VAL A 135 12.13 -5.76 12.27
C VAL A 135 11.34 -4.46 12.39
N GLN A 136 12.00 -3.34 12.11
CA GLN A 136 11.36 -2.02 12.13
C GLN A 136 10.26 -1.90 11.08
N ILE A 137 10.45 -2.51 9.90
CA ILE A 137 9.41 -2.57 8.85
C ILE A 137 8.15 -3.24 9.39
N GLY A 138 8.26 -4.39 10.07
CA GLY A 138 7.10 -5.09 10.62
C GLY A 138 6.31 -4.22 11.60
N LEU A 139 6.99 -3.52 12.51
CA LEU A 139 6.36 -2.60 13.46
C LEU A 139 5.69 -1.41 12.74
N ALA A 140 6.39 -0.82 11.77
CA ALA A 140 5.86 0.31 11.00
C ALA A 140 4.63 -0.09 10.17
N LEU A 141 4.62 -1.27 9.55
CA LEU A 141 3.46 -1.77 8.82
C LEU A 141 2.25 -1.99 9.74
N LYS A 142 2.48 -2.43 10.98
CA LYS A 142 1.43 -2.51 12.01
C LYS A 142 0.85 -1.14 12.36
N GLU A 143 1.68 -0.13 12.53
CA GLU A 143 1.24 1.24 12.79
C GLU A 143 0.50 1.85 11.61
N MET A 144 0.97 1.62 10.39
CA MET A 144 0.40 2.18 9.17
C MET A 144 -0.91 1.51 8.73
N PHE A 145 -1.00 0.18 8.89
CA PHE A 145 -2.10 -0.61 8.33
C PHE A 145 -2.89 -1.42 9.36
N GLY A 146 -2.52 -1.30 10.64
CA GLY A 146 -3.18 -1.98 11.77
C GLY A 146 -2.65 -3.38 12.04
N GLU A 147 -3.04 -3.92 13.19
CA GLU A 147 -2.54 -5.18 13.76
C GLU A 147 -2.54 -6.36 12.78
N ALA A 148 -3.67 -6.63 12.14
CA ALA A 148 -3.82 -7.79 11.25
C ALA A 148 -2.87 -7.70 10.05
N ALA A 149 -2.81 -6.55 9.38
CA ALA A 149 -1.92 -6.34 8.23
C ALA A 149 -0.44 -6.36 8.63
N GLY A 150 -0.13 -5.85 9.83
CA GLY A 150 1.22 -5.91 10.39
C GLY A 150 1.63 -7.33 10.77
N ALA A 151 0.73 -8.13 11.35
CA ALA A 151 0.99 -9.52 11.71
C ALA A 151 1.27 -10.37 10.46
N ASP A 152 0.43 -10.28 9.45
CA ASP A 152 0.60 -10.98 8.16
C ASP A 152 1.95 -10.61 7.50
N ALA A 153 2.33 -9.32 7.54
CA ALA A 153 3.57 -8.84 6.98
C ALA A 153 4.80 -9.36 7.77
N VAL A 154 4.72 -9.41 9.09
CA VAL A 154 5.79 -9.96 9.96
C VAL A 154 5.94 -11.46 9.75
N GLU A 155 4.84 -12.20 9.62
CA GLU A 155 4.85 -13.64 9.34
C GLU A 155 5.49 -13.94 7.97
N GLU A 156 5.08 -13.20 6.93
CA GLU A 156 5.66 -13.36 5.59
C GLU A 156 7.14 -12.98 5.54
N LEU A 157 7.54 -11.92 6.24
CA LEU A 157 8.95 -11.56 6.38
C LEU A 157 9.74 -12.64 7.13
N GLY A 158 9.16 -13.21 8.17
CA GLY A 158 9.75 -14.34 8.91
C GLY A 158 9.91 -15.57 8.02
N ARG A 159 8.90 -15.91 7.25
CA ARG A 159 8.92 -17.01 6.29
C ARG A 159 10.03 -16.83 5.24
N LYS A 160 10.08 -15.67 4.60
CA LYS A 160 11.13 -15.34 3.62
C LYS A 160 12.52 -15.38 4.23
N PHE A 161 12.68 -14.87 5.45
CA PHE A 161 13.97 -14.93 6.15
C PHE A 161 14.42 -16.37 6.42
N MET A 162 13.49 -17.25 6.79
CA MET A 162 13.79 -18.68 6.97
C MET A 162 14.15 -19.38 5.66
N GLU A 163 13.43 -19.09 4.56
CA GLU A 163 13.73 -19.60 3.23
C GLU A 163 15.09 -19.11 2.73
N ASP A 164 15.37 -17.82 2.86
CA ASP A 164 16.66 -17.23 2.52
C ASP A 164 17.81 -17.86 3.33
N ASN A 165 17.61 -18.10 4.62
CA ASN A 165 18.64 -18.73 5.46
C ASN A 165 18.89 -20.20 5.12
N ARG A 166 17.86 -20.92 4.62
CA ARG A 166 18.04 -22.29 4.11
C ARG A 166 18.82 -22.32 2.80
N SER A 167 18.73 -21.29 1.98
CA SER A 167 19.40 -21.19 0.67
C SER A 167 20.76 -20.49 0.72
N LYS A 168 21.11 -19.82 1.83
CA LYS A 168 22.35 -19.05 1.94
C LYS A 168 23.57 -19.93 2.08
N LYS A 169 24.52 -19.71 1.20
CA LYS A 169 25.90 -20.22 1.27
C LYS A 169 26.80 -19.11 1.82
N MET A 170 27.76 -19.47 2.64
CA MET A 170 28.73 -18.53 3.18
C MET A 170 29.88 -18.37 2.22
N THR A 171 30.33 -17.15 1.96
CA THR A 171 31.60 -16.89 1.22
C THR A 171 32.78 -17.22 2.07
N SER A 172 33.96 -17.42 1.48
CA SER A 172 35.23 -17.62 2.20
C SER A 172 35.57 -16.48 3.17
N THR A 173 34.97 -15.32 2.99
CA THR A 173 35.11 -14.13 3.85
C THR A 173 34.03 -14.02 4.93
N GLY A 174 33.19 -15.05 5.10
CA GLY A 174 32.15 -15.09 6.14
C GLY A 174 30.87 -14.32 5.80
N VAL A 175 30.70 -13.82 4.58
CA VAL A 175 29.49 -13.11 4.14
C VAL A 175 28.50 -14.10 3.55
N PHE A 176 27.21 -13.99 3.91
CA PHE A 176 26.15 -14.80 3.33
C PHE A 176 25.83 -14.34 1.89
N SER A 177 25.80 -15.28 0.94
CA SER A 177 25.51 -15.00 -0.46
C SER A 177 24.66 -16.12 -1.07
N SER A 178 23.79 -15.76 -2.01
CA SER A 178 23.02 -16.70 -2.83
C SER A 178 23.73 -17.10 -4.14
N VAL A 179 24.95 -16.59 -4.40
CA VAL A 179 25.69 -16.81 -5.64
C VAL A 179 26.35 -18.21 -5.64
N ALA A 180 26.33 -18.88 -6.82
CA ALA A 180 26.99 -20.16 -7.02
C ALA A 180 28.52 -20.07 -6.74
N GLY A 181 29.07 -21.04 -6.02
CA GLY A 181 30.51 -21.07 -5.63
C GLY A 181 30.79 -20.78 -4.16
N THR A 182 29.77 -20.53 -3.36
CA THR A 182 29.91 -20.34 -1.90
C THR A 182 29.74 -21.66 -1.14
N ILE A 183 30.50 -21.82 -0.03
CA ILE A 183 30.41 -23.01 0.84
C ILE A 183 29.12 -22.94 1.66
N ALA A 184 28.39 -24.06 1.82
CA ALA A 184 27.21 -24.11 2.68
C ALA A 184 27.62 -23.74 4.12
N ALA A 185 26.91 -22.78 4.71
CA ALA A 185 27.13 -22.36 6.09
C ALA A 185 26.87 -23.55 7.04
N LYS A 186 27.82 -23.89 7.89
CA LYS A 186 27.60 -24.90 8.93
C LYS A 186 26.54 -24.36 9.93
N PRO A 187 25.65 -25.22 10.41
CA PRO A 187 24.74 -24.83 11.49
C PRO A 187 25.56 -24.33 12.70
N ASN A 188 25.13 -23.27 13.32
CA ASN A 188 25.77 -22.75 14.52
C ASN A 188 25.52 -23.74 15.67
N THR A 189 26.58 -24.46 16.11
CA THR A 189 26.54 -25.44 17.21
C THR A 189 26.92 -24.80 18.55
N PHE A 190 26.48 -23.57 18.80
CA PHE A 190 26.80 -22.82 20.02
C PHE A 190 26.24 -23.46 21.30
N TYR A 191 25.25 -24.32 21.20
CA TYR A 191 24.80 -25.17 22.30
C TYR A 191 25.35 -26.57 22.09
N GLY A 192 26.29 -26.94 22.93
CA GLY A 192 26.96 -28.22 22.90
C GLY A 192 25.97 -29.38 22.74
N LYS A 193 26.40 -30.43 22.03
CA LYS A 193 25.67 -31.70 21.93
C LYS A 193 25.31 -32.16 23.33
N ILE A 194 24.01 -32.21 23.65
CA ILE A 194 23.51 -33.00 24.77
C ILE A 194 23.68 -34.46 24.33
N THR A 195 24.82 -35.09 24.69
CA THR A 195 24.94 -36.54 24.62
C THR A 195 24.07 -37.13 25.72
N LYS A 196 23.06 -37.92 25.29
CA LYS A 196 22.39 -38.89 26.15
C LYS A 196 23.30 -40.04 26.42
#